data_bb6189885295ed3702cd60b0157ecab6
#
_entry.id   bb6189885295ed3702cd60b0157ecab6
#
_cell.length_a   1.000
_cell.length_b   1.000
_cell.length_c   1.000
_cell.angle_alpha   90.00
_cell.angle_beta   90.00
_cell.angle_gamma   90.00
#
_symmetry.space_group_name_H-M   'P 1'
#
loop_
_entity.id
_entity.type
_entity.pdbx_description
1 polymer ?
#
loop_
_entity_poly.entity_id
_entity_poly.type
_entity_poly.pdbx_seq_one_letter_code
_entity_poly.pdbx_strand_id
1 'polypeptide(L)'
;MANATSSLLAEGDPVQVPQEAGPDAAPVILQINGEARTLVIEPAATLADVLRGPLGLTGTKIACDRGACSACTVLVDDAPVCSCMMLVSDVGARRVTTIEGLAHGDALHPVQQAFIEYDALQCGFCTPGIVISCAALLARVPDPNADDVRAAISGHFCRCGTYPHVVAATLAAAKTRKG
;
A
#
# COMPACT_ATOMS: atom_id res chain seq x y z
N MET A 1 22.85 -35.07 3.09
CA MET A 1 22.67 -33.74 3.75
C MET A 1 21.21 -33.40 3.64
N ALA A 2 20.47 -33.50 4.73
CA ALA A 2 19.01 -33.39 4.73
C ALA A 2 18.58 -31.91 4.67
N ASN A 3 17.58 -31.64 3.81
CA ASN A 3 17.01 -30.36 3.50
C ASN A 3 16.42 -29.64 4.74
N ALA A 4 17.03 -28.54 5.15
CA ALA A 4 16.57 -27.67 6.24
C ALA A 4 15.39 -26.71 5.83
N THR A 5 14.74 -26.94 4.68
CA THR A 5 13.70 -26.07 4.13
C THR A 5 12.27 -26.47 4.53
N SER A 6 12.09 -27.55 5.27
CA SER A 6 10.75 -28.13 5.51
C SER A 6 10.00 -27.60 6.74
N SER A 7 10.57 -26.66 7.51
CA SER A 7 9.94 -26.24 8.79
C SER A 7 9.40 -24.79 8.81
N LEU A 8 9.37 -24.09 7.67
CA LEU A 8 8.92 -22.69 7.60
C LEU A 8 7.52 -22.50 7.02
N LEU A 9 6.84 -23.57 6.58
CA LEU A 9 5.48 -23.48 6.10
C LEU A 9 4.54 -23.74 7.28
N ALA A 10 3.79 -22.72 7.70
CA ALA A 10 2.67 -22.90 8.61
C ALA A 10 1.64 -23.81 7.92
N GLU A 11 1.21 -24.88 8.58
CA GLU A 11 0.16 -25.78 8.07
C GLU A 11 -1.16 -24.97 7.96
N GLY A 12 -1.60 -24.69 6.73
CA GLY A 12 -2.96 -24.17 6.52
C GLY A 12 -3.18 -23.27 5.29
N ASP A 13 -2.21 -22.50 4.82
CA ASP A 13 -2.45 -21.62 3.67
C ASP A 13 -1.95 -22.24 2.36
N PRO A 14 -2.80 -22.24 1.30
CA PRO A 14 -2.35 -22.70 -0.01
C PRO A 14 -1.23 -21.80 -0.52
N VAL A 15 -0.07 -22.42 -0.81
CA VAL A 15 1.04 -21.73 -1.50
C VAL A 15 0.54 -21.29 -2.87
N GLN A 16 0.43 -19.97 -3.08
CA GLN A 16 0.07 -19.43 -4.39
C GLN A 16 1.30 -19.48 -5.30
N VAL A 17 1.38 -20.51 -6.13
CA VAL A 17 2.43 -20.64 -7.15
C VAL A 17 1.99 -19.84 -8.38
N PRO A 18 2.77 -18.85 -8.86
CA PRO A 18 2.51 -18.21 -10.15
C PRO A 18 2.48 -19.29 -11.25
N GLN A 19 1.60 -19.13 -12.25
CA GLN A 19 1.46 -20.11 -13.37
C GLN A 19 2.74 -20.25 -14.19
N GLU A 20 3.68 -19.31 -14.09
CA GLU A 20 4.98 -19.30 -14.79
C GLU A 20 6.07 -18.82 -13.82
N ALA A 21 6.41 -19.64 -12.83
CA ALA A 21 7.57 -19.38 -11.99
C ALA A 21 8.85 -19.76 -12.75
N GLY A 22 9.78 -18.82 -12.89
CA GLY A 22 11.09 -19.08 -13.49
C GLY A 22 11.99 -19.96 -12.59
N PRO A 23 13.17 -20.32 -13.08
CA PRO A 23 14.06 -21.27 -12.39
C PRO A 23 14.62 -20.76 -11.05
N ASP A 24 14.61 -19.45 -10.83
CA ASP A 24 15.14 -18.82 -9.61
C ASP A 24 14.05 -18.44 -8.61
N ALA A 25 12.79 -18.77 -8.90
CA ALA A 25 11.66 -18.47 -8.03
C ALA A 25 11.79 -19.22 -6.69
N ALA A 26 11.60 -18.49 -5.59
CA ALA A 26 11.75 -19.00 -4.25
C ALA A 26 10.53 -18.69 -3.37
N PRO A 27 10.22 -19.52 -2.35
CA PRO A 27 9.15 -19.24 -1.41
C PRO A 27 9.52 -18.05 -0.52
N VAL A 28 8.56 -17.12 -0.39
CA VAL A 28 8.63 -15.99 0.53
C VAL A 28 7.34 -15.90 1.35
N ILE A 29 7.45 -15.40 2.58
CA ILE A 29 6.31 -15.10 3.45
C ILE A 29 6.25 -13.61 3.65
N LEU A 30 5.11 -13.00 3.32
CA LEU A 30 4.85 -11.58 3.48
C LEU A 30 3.72 -11.35 4.47
N GLN A 31 3.84 -10.30 5.29
CA GLN A 31 2.76 -9.85 6.17
C GLN A 31 1.98 -8.74 5.44
N ILE A 32 0.83 -9.08 4.87
CA ILE A 32 0.02 -8.17 4.04
C ILE A 32 -1.35 -7.95 4.69
N ASN A 33 -1.67 -6.70 5.04
CA ASN A 33 -2.95 -6.32 5.64
C ASN A 33 -3.33 -7.14 6.90
N GLY A 34 -2.32 -7.49 7.71
CA GLY A 34 -2.49 -8.27 8.93
C GLY A 34 -2.49 -9.79 8.74
N GLU A 35 -2.36 -10.29 7.51
CA GLU A 35 -2.33 -11.72 7.21
C GLU A 35 -0.97 -12.16 6.65
N ALA A 36 -0.51 -13.35 7.04
CA ALA A 36 0.66 -13.97 6.45
C ALA A 36 0.28 -14.59 5.09
N ARG A 37 1.04 -14.26 4.06
CA ARG A 37 0.86 -14.78 2.69
C ARG A 37 2.13 -15.48 2.23
N THR A 38 2.00 -16.76 1.87
CA THR A 38 3.12 -17.55 1.34
C THR A 38 3.02 -17.60 -0.18
N LEU A 39 4.08 -17.16 -0.85
CA LEU A 39 4.15 -17.02 -2.30
C LEU A 39 5.45 -17.63 -2.83
N VAL A 40 5.44 -18.10 -4.07
CA VAL A 40 6.66 -18.43 -4.82
C VAL A 40 6.87 -17.35 -5.86
N ILE A 41 7.95 -16.59 -5.77
CA ILE A 41 8.20 -15.39 -6.58
C ILE A 41 9.65 -15.31 -7.04
N GLU A 42 9.85 -14.63 -8.18
CA GLU A 42 11.16 -14.33 -8.72
C GLU A 42 11.90 -13.31 -7.86
N PRO A 43 13.24 -13.42 -7.71
CA PRO A 43 14.04 -12.50 -6.90
C PRO A 43 13.94 -11.04 -7.33
N ALA A 44 13.70 -10.79 -8.63
CA ALA A 44 13.58 -9.45 -9.20
C ALA A 44 12.16 -8.85 -9.11
N ALA A 45 11.17 -9.59 -8.57
CA ALA A 45 9.80 -9.12 -8.46
C ALA A 45 9.71 -7.92 -7.50
N THR A 46 9.03 -6.86 -7.94
CA THR A 46 8.74 -5.72 -7.07
C THR A 46 7.55 -6.02 -6.18
N LEU A 47 7.46 -5.31 -5.06
CA LEU A 47 6.30 -5.41 -4.18
C LEU A 47 5.00 -5.04 -4.93
N ALA A 48 5.05 -4.05 -5.84
CA ALA A 48 3.89 -3.66 -6.65
C ALA A 48 3.39 -4.79 -7.56
N ASP A 49 4.32 -5.52 -8.20
CA ASP A 49 3.98 -6.67 -9.05
C ASP A 49 3.30 -7.78 -8.25
N VAL A 50 3.85 -8.09 -7.09
CA VAL A 50 3.32 -9.16 -6.23
C VAL A 50 1.96 -8.78 -5.63
N LEU A 51 1.78 -7.54 -5.19
CA LEU A 51 0.49 -7.08 -4.69
C LEU A 51 -0.60 -7.18 -5.77
N ARG A 52 -0.31 -6.71 -6.99
CA ARG A 52 -1.30 -6.65 -8.07
C ARG A 52 -1.49 -7.96 -8.82
N GLY A 53 -0.44 -8.76 -8.93
CA GLY A 53 -0.44 -10.05 -9.62
C GLY A 53 -0.96 -11.16 -8.72
N PRO A 54 -0.09 -11.96 -8.10
CA PRO A 54 -0.51 -13.15 -7.36
C PRO A 54 -1.44 -12.87 -6.17
N LEU A 55 -1.36 -11.69 -5.54
CA LEU A 55 -2.26 -11.35 -4.43
C LEU A 55 -3.58 -10.70 -4.86
N GLY A 56 -3.73 -10.26 -6.11
CA GLY A 56 -4.94 -9.64 -6.63
C GLY A 56 -5.32 -8.30 -5.97
N LEU A 57 -4.41 -7.67 -5.19
CA LEU A 57 -4.62 -6.39 -4.52
C LEU A 57 -4.43 -5.24 -5.50
N THR A 58 -5.42 -5.04 -6.38
CA THR A 58 -5.34 -4.12 -7.52
C THR A 58 -5.58 -2.65 -7.15
N GLY A 59 -5.92 -2.36 -5.91
CA GLY A 59 -6.02 -0.99 -5.38
C GLY A 59 -4.71 -0.23 -5.48
N THR A 60 -3.57 -0.86 -5.22
CA THR A 60 -2.25 -0.31 -5.52
C THR A 60 -2.09 -0.11 -7.02
N LYS A 61 -1.79 1.11 -7.50
CA LYS A 61 -1.72 1.43 -8.93
C LYS A 61 -0.27 1.60 -9.39
N ILE A 62 0.05 1.10 -10.59
CA ILE A 62 1.34 1.32 -11.24
C ILE A 62 1.12 2.25 -12.43
N ALA A 63 1.80 3.41 -12.45
CA ALA A 63 1.76 4.37 -13.55
C ALA A 63 3.14 4.61 -14.16
N CYS A 64 4.12 5.10 -13.39
CA CYS A 64 5.45 5.42 -13.91
C CYS A 64 6.44 4.26 -13.82
N ASP A 65 6.22 3.34 -12.89
CA ASP A 65 7.05 2.17 -12.58
C ASP A 65 8.55 2.48 -12.34
N ARG A 66 8.82 3.65 -11.78
CA ARG A 66 10.19 4.16 -11.51
C ARG A 66 10.23 5.15 -10.34
N GLY A 67 9.30 5.07 -9.38
CA GLY A 67 9.29 5.88 -8.18
C GLY A 67 8.91 7.37 -8.34
N ALA A 68 8.55 7.83 -9.55
CA ALA A 68 8.37 9.25 -9.83
C ALA A 68 6.97 9.80 -9.52
N CYS A 69 5.91 8.96 -9.47
CA CYS A 69 4.53 9.44 -9.41
C CYS A 69 3.77 9.07 -8.13
N SER A 70 4.33 8.20 -7.31
CA SER A 70 3.78 7.71 -6.04
C SER A 70 2.38 7.06 -6.10
N ALA A 71 1.87 6.72 -7.30
CA ALA A 71 0.59 6.02 -7.44
C ALA A 71 0.59 4.63 -6.77
N CYS A 72 1.77 4.01 -6.66
CA CYS A 72 1.98 2.70 -6.07
C CYS A 72 2.30 2.74 -4.57
N THR A 73 2.06 3.85 -3.88
CA THR A 73 2.38 3.99 -2.45
C THR A 73 1.57 3.01 -1.60
N VAL A 74 2.30 2.28 -0.74
CA VAL A 74 1.80 1.42 0.32
C VAL A 74 2.52 1.77 1.62
N LEU A 75 2.06 1.28 2.77
CA LEU A 75 2.84 1.37 4.02
C LEU A 75 3.68 0.12 4.19
N VAL A 76 4.93 0.31 4.60
CA VAL A 76 5.80 -0.77 5.11
C VAL A 76 6.25 -0.33 6.50
N ASP A 77 5.82 -1.06 7.53
CA ASP A 77 5.96 -0.68 8.94
C ASP A 77 5.52 0.77 9.19
N ASP A 78 4.31 1.09 8.71
CA ASP A 78 3.65 2.40 8.84
C ASP A 78 4.33 3.57 8.09
N ALA A 79 5.42 3.31 7.36
CA ALA A 79 6.08 4.29 6.51
C ALA A 79 5.61 4.19 5.05
N PRO A 80 5.22 5.30 4.39
CA PRO A 80 4.83 5.29 2.99
C PRO A 80 6.04 5.05 2.08
N VAL A 81 5.92 4.05 1.19
CA VAL A 81 6.96 3.68 0.22
C VAL A 81 6.38 3.47 -1.18
N CYS A 82 7.15 3.75 -2.21
CA CYS A 82 6.81 3.41 -3.60
C CYS A 82 7.05 1.92 -3.84
N SER A 83 6.01 1.10 -3.85
CA SER A 83 6.14 -0.36 -3.97
C SER A 83 6.76 -0.82 -5.30
N CYS A 84 6.70 -0.03 -6.37
CA CYS A 84 7.38 -0.33 -7.64
C CYS A 84 8.91 -0.23 -7.55
N MET A 85 9.45 0.37 -6.49
CA MET A 85 10.90 0.53 -6.28
C MET A 85 11.44 -0.36 -5.16
N MET A 86 10.60 -1.21 -4.59
CA MET A 86 10.97 -2.12 -3.50
C MET A 86 10.90 -3.56 -3.99
N LEU A 87 12.01 -4.27 -3.95
CA LEU A 87 12.02 -5.70 -4.21
C LEU A 87 11.30 -6.45 -3.07
N VAL A 88 10.61 -7.51 -3.41
CA VAL A 88 9.92 -8.32 -2.39
C VAL A 88 10.90 -8.92 -1.39
N SER A 89 12.10 -9.31 -1.85
CA SER A 89 13.18 -9.78 -0.98
C SER A 89 13.57 -8.78 0.11
N ASP A 90 13.46 -7.47 -0.19
CA ASP A 90 13.79 -6.43 0.76
C ASP A 90 12.67 -6.15 1.76
N VAL A 91 11.45 -6.61 1.51
CA VAL A 91 10.35 -6.46 2.47
C VAL A 91 10.62 -7.26 3.74
N GLY A 92 11.08 -8.50 3.61
CA GLY A 92 11.36 -9.37 4.75
C GLY A 92 10.11 -9.59 5.62
N ALA A 93 10.31 -9.55 6.93
CA ALA A 93 9.22 -9.74 7.91
C ALA A 93 8.39 -8.48 8.19
N ARG A 94 8.62 -7.36 7.48
CA ARG A 94 7.92 -6.10 7.69
C ARG A 94 6.45 -6.20 7.29
N ARG A 95 5.62 -5.44 7.99
CA ARG A 95 4.18 -5.37 7.70
C ARG A 95 3.92 -4.45 6.52
N VAL A 96 3.14 -4.94 5.56
CA VAL A 96 2.68 -4.17 4.42
C VAL A 96 1.20 -3.87 4.59
N THR A 97 0.81 -2.59 4.49
CA THR A 97 -0.60 -2.18 4.46
C THR A 97 -0.88 -1.50 3.13
N THR A 98 -1.84 -2.04 2.40
CA THR A 98 -2.35 -1.48 1.14
C THR A 98 -3.64 -0.70 1.37
N ILE A 99 -4.18 -0.07 0.33
CA ILE A 99 -5.44 0.67 0.42
C ILE A 99 -6.59 -0.24 0.87
N GLU A 100 -6.58 -1.51 0.50
CA GLU A 100 -7.56 -2.50 0.91
C GLU A 100 -7.50 -2.80 2.40
N GLY A 101 -6.31 -2.68 3.01
CA GLY A 101 -6.11 -2.94 4.44
C GLY A 101 -6.37 -1.74 5.36
N LEU A 102 -6.76 -0.58 4.83
CA LEU A 102 -7.10 0.58 5.68
C LEU A 102 -8.50 0.48 6.27
N ALA A 103 -9.46 -0.10 5.55
CA ALA A 103 -10.80 -0.32 6.04
C ALA A 103 -10.85 -1.55 6.98
N HIS A 104 -11.75 -1.54 7.95
CA HIS A 104 -12.01 -2.67 8.85
C HIS A 104 -13.44 -3.16 8.64
N GLY A 105 -13.62 -4.25 7.88
CA GLY A 105 -14.93 -4.69 7.41
C GLY A 105 -15.61 -3.61 6.58
N ASP A 106 -16.85 -3.26 6.93
CA ASP A 106 -17.63 -2.21 6.24
C ASP A 106 -17.27 -0.79 6.71
N ALA A 107 -16.43 -0.64 7.73
CA ALA A 107 -16.04 0.65 8.26
C ALA A 107 -14.84 1.22 7.50
N LEU A 108 -15.07 2.30 6.74
CA LEU A 108 -14.01 3.02 6.04
C LEU A 108 -13.07 3.70 7.05
N HIS A 109 -11.79 3.78 6.68
CA HIS A 109 -10.85 4.61 7.42
C HIS A 109 -11.28 6.10 7.32
N PRO A 110 -11.11 6.94 8.37
CA PRO A 110 -11.54 8.36 8.34
C PRO A 110 -11.06 9.15 7.13
N VAL A 111 -9.87 8.88 6.62
CA VAL A 111 -9.37 9.50 5.38
C VAL A 111 -10.17 9.05 4.16
N GLN A 112 -10.52 7.76 4.05
CA GLN A 112 -11.32 7.26 2.92
C GLN A 112 -12.71 7.90 2.93
N GLN A 113 -13.35 7.98 4.09
CA GLN A 113 -14.65 8.61 4.25
C GLN A 113 -14.60 10.08 3.86
N ALA A 114 -13.62 10.84 4.35
CA ALA A 114 -13.46 12.25 4.03
C ALA A 114 -13.18 12.49 2.53
N PHE A 115 -12.46 11.58 1.86
CA PHE A 115 -12.22 11.69 0.42
C PHE A 115 -13.51 11.57 -0.39
N ILE A 116 -14.47 10.77 0.07
CA ILE A 116 -15.81 10.67 -0.55
C ILE A 116 -16.59 11.97 -0.28
N GLU A 117 -16.63 12.44 0.96
CA GLU A 117 -17.43 13.61 1.37
C GLU A 117 -16.96 14.93 0.74
N TYR A 118 -15.67 15.05 0.45
CA TYR A 118 -15.04 16.26 -0.08
C TYR A 118 -14.71 16.17 -1.59
N ASP A 119 -15.23 15.17 -2.29
CA ASP A 119 -14.92 14.93 -3.72
C ASP A 119 -13.40 14.97 -4.02
N ALA A 120 -12.59 14.40 -3.14
CA ALA A 120 -11.13 14.45 -3.24
C ALA A 120 -10.56 13.46 -4.30
N LEU A 121 -11.39 13.03 -5.23
CA LEU A 121 -11.05 12.13 -6.33
C LEU A 121 -11.88 12.47 -7.58
N GLN A 122 -11.36 12.10 -8.75
CA GLN A 122 -12.10 12.10 -10.02
C GLN A 122 -11.93 10.74 -10.70
N CYS A 123 -10.85 10.52 -11.48
CA CYS A 123 -10.63 9.24 -12.14
C CYS A 123 -10.25 8.10 -11.16
N GLY A 124 -9.86 8.39 -9.93
CA GLY A 124 -9.54 7.43 -8.90
C GLY A 124 -8.14 6.81 -8.99
N PHE A 125 -7.36 7.05 -10.07
CA PHE A 125 -6.12 6.32 -10.31
C PHE A 125 -5.01 6.66 -9.28
N CYS A 126 -4.78 7.94 -8.95
CA CYS A 126 -3.79 8.35 -7.95
C CYS A 126 -4.32 8.24 -6.50
N THR A 127 -5.63 8.11 -6.34
CA THR A 127 -6.33 8.20 -5.06
C THR A 127 -5.82 7.20 -4.01
N PRO A 128 -5.62 5.90 -4.31
CA PRO A 128 -5.14 4.96 -3.31
C PRO A 128 -3.80 5.37 -2.67
N GLY A 129 -2.82 5.74 -3.50
CA GLY A 129 -1.51 6.18 -2.99
C GLY A 129 -1.60 7.46 -2.16
N ILE A 130 -2.43 8.42 -2.57
CA ILE A 130 -2.65 9.67 -1.82
C ILE A 130 -3.32 9.38 -0.48
N VAL A 131 -4.36 8.53 -0.45
CA VAL A 131 -5.05 8.14 0.80
C VAL A 131 -4.09 7.48 1.77
N ILE A 132 -3.24 6.56 1.31
CA ILE A 132 -2.20 5.90 2.12
C ILE A 132 -1.25 6.95 2.73
N SER A 133 -0.78 7.91 1.95
CA SER A 133 0.13 8.96 2.44
C SER A 133 -0.55 9.89 3.44
N CYS A 134 -1.82 10.24 3.21
CA CYS A 134 -2.61 11.04 4.15
C CYS A 134 -2.88 10.27 5.45
N ALA A 135 -3.17 8.96 5.38
CA ALA A 135 -3.35 8.12 6.56
C ALA A 135 -2.06 8.04 7.40
N ALA A 136 -0.90 7.87 6.75
CA ALA A 136 0.41 7.88 7.39
C ALA A 136 0.73 9.25 8.03
N LEU A 137 0.37 10.35 7.37
CA LEU A 137 0.50 11.68 7.95
C LEU A 137 -0.30 11.79 9.25
N LEU A 138 -1.60 11.46 9.21
CA LEU A 138 -2.49 11.58 10.37
C LEU A 138 -2.08 10.65 11.52
N ALA A 139 -1.43 9.53 11.25
CA ALA A 139 -0.89 8.66 12.28
C ALA A 139 0.27 9.31 13.06
N ARG A 140 1.09 10.11 12.37
CA ARG A 140 2.27 10.80 12.96
C ARG A 140 1.96 12.20 13.47
N VAL A 141 1.07 12.92 12.79
CA VAL A 141 0.71 14.32 13.10
C VAL A 141 -0.81 14.37 13.28
N PRO A 142 -1.32 14.26 14.53
CA PRO A 142 -2.76 14.22 14.79
C PRO A 142 -3.51 15.51 14.47
N ASP A 143 -2.80 16.63 14.37
CA ASP A 143 -3.35 17.96 14.09
C ASP A 143 -2.52 18.66 13.00
N PRO A 144 -2.57 18.17 11.74
CA PRO A 144 -1.78 18.76 10.68
C PRO A 144 -2.39 20.08 10.23
N ASN A 145 -1.54 20.97 9.72
CA ASN A 145 -1.96 22.12 8.94
C ASN A 145 -1.95 21.79 7.43
N ALA A 146 -2.39 22.75 6.61
CA ALA A 146 -2.46 22.55 5.16
C ALA A 146 -1.08 22.29 4.50
N ASP A 147 -0.01 22.86 5.06
CA ASP A 147 1.34 22.68 4.51
C ASP A 147 1.90 21.29 4.86
N ASP A 148 1.55 20.74 6.02
CA ASP A 148 1.89 19.37 6.39
C ASP A 148 1.25 18.38 5.40
N VAL A 149 -0.03 18.62 5.03
CA VAL A 149 -0.71 17.78 4.02
C VAL A 149 -0.05 17.92 2.65
N ARG A 150 0.23 19.17 2.20
CA ARG A 150 0.93 19.39 0.92
C ARG A 150 2.29 18.71 0.87
N ALA A 151 3.05 18.79 1.96
CA ALA A 151 4.34 18.11 2.10
C ALA A 151 4.19 16.59 1.99
N ALA A 152 3.21 16.01 2.67
CA ALA A 152 2.97 14.56 2.66
C ALA A 152 2.58 14.02 1.27
N ILE A 153 1.92 14.83 0.44
CA ILE A 153 1.47 14.44 -0.91
C ILE A 153 2.35 15.01 -2.03
N SER A 154 3.45 15.70 -1.72
CA SER A 154 4.28 16.42 -2.72
C SER A 154 4.83 15.54 -3.84
N GLY A 155 5.03 14.24 -3.59
CA GLY A 155 5.46 13.26 -4.59
C GLY A 155 4.34 12.65 -5.42
N HIS A 156 3.07 12.92 -5.11
CA HIS A 156 1.93 12.31 -5.79
C HIS A 156 1.48 13.13 -7.00
N PHE A 157 1.46 12.51 -8.18
CA PHE A 157 0.97 13.14 -9.40
C PHE A 157 -0.51 12.83 -9.64
N CYS A 158 -1.33 13.87 -9.63
CA CYS A 158 -2.74 13.80 -10.00
C CYS A 158 -3.00 14.60 -11.27
N ARG A 159 -3.37 13.90 -12.37
CA ARG A 159 -3.68 14.58 -13.65
C ARG A 159 -4.98 15.37 -13.60
N CYS A 160 -5.91 14.97 -12.74
CA CYS A 160 -7.20 15.67 -12.54
C CYS A 160 -7.07 16.93 -11.67
N GLY A 161 -5.97 17.08 -10.93
CA GLY A 161 -5.72 18.29 -10.14
C GLY A 161 -6.53 18.41 -8.85
N THR A 162 -6.92 17.30 -8.23
CA THR A 162 -7.79 17.27 -7.03
C THR A 162 -7.10 17.72 -5.74
N TYR A 163 -5.89 18.25 -5.78
CA TYR A 163 -5.10 18.62 -4.60
C TYR A 163 -5.81 19.53 -3.58
N PRO A 164 -6.57 20.57 -3.97
CA PRO A 164 -7.31 21.39 -2.99
C PRO A 164 -8.30 20.57 -2.18
N HIS A 165 -9.02 19.65 -2.84
CA HIS A 165 -9.99 18.74 -2.22
C HIS A 165 -9.29 17.73 -1.32
N VAL A 166 -8.14 17.18 -1.74
CA VAL A 166 -7.30 16.27 -0.93
C VAL A 166 -6.88 16.95 0.37
N VAL A 167 -6.41 18.21 0.30
CA VAL A 167 -6.03 18.98 1.49
C VAL A 167 -7.22 19.14 2.42
N ALA A 168 -8.37 19.59 1.89
CA ALA A 168 -9.60 19.80 2.67
C ALA A 168 -10.09 18.50 3.34
N ALA A 169 -10.13 17.39 2.58
CA ALA A 169 -10.53 16.07 3.08
C ALA A 169 -9.62 15.58 4.21
N THR A 170 -8.29 15.71 4.03
CA THR A 170 -7.32 15.25 5.04
C THR A 170 -7.45 16.05 6.34
N LEU A 171 -7.62 17.37 6.26
CA LEU A 171 -7.85 18.22 7.43
C LEU A 171 -9.19 17.92 8.12
N ALA A 172 -10.22 17.56 7.37
CA ALA A 172 -11.50 17.12 7.93
C ALA A 172 -11.37 15.78 8.66
N ALA A 173 -10.69 14.79 8.03
CA ALA A 173 -10.41 13.50 8.65
C ALA A 173 -9.61 13.62 9.97
N ALA A 174 -8.70 14.58 10.07
CA ALA A 174 -7.95 14.84 11.31
C ALA A 174 -8.88 15.25 12.47
N LYS A 175 -9.95 16.01 12.17
CA LYS A 175 -10.91 16.47 13.20
C LYS A 175 -11.80 15.34 13.72
N THR A 176 -12.24 14.42 12.83
CA THR A 176 -13.10 13.30 13.23
C THR A 176 -12.38 12.27 14.11
N ARG A 177 -11.05 12.19 14.07
CA ARG A 177 -10.25 11.31 14.93
C ARG A 177 -10.11 11.78 16.37
N LYS A 178 -10.43 13.05 16.66
CA LYS A 178 -10.32 13.66 17.98
C LYS A 178 -11.61 13.55 18.83
N GLY A 179 -12.72 13.15 18.23
CA GLY A 179 -14.01 12.91 18.90
C GLY A 179 -14.21 11.45 19.21
#